data_86231f590cb2f34f53edf06ba04b2f57
#
_entry.id   86231f590cb2f34f53edf06ba04b2f57
#
_cell.length_a   1.000
_cell.length_b   1.000
_cell.length_c   1.000
_cell.angle_alpha   90.00
_cell.angle_beta   90.00
_cell.angle_gamma   90.00
#
_symmetry.space_group_name_H-M   'P 1'
#
loop_
_entity.id
_entity.type
_entity.pdbx_description
1 polymer ?
#
loop_
_entity_poly.entity_id
_entity_poly.type
_entity_poly.pdbx_seq_one_letter_code
_entity_poly.pdbx_strand_id
1 'polypeptide(L)'
;MAAALGEAAFMVGMERNADIVRMASYAPTFVNTNDRRWMPDMIVFNNNMAYGTPSYHTLKTFSNNRPDYILPTKVTNSHPATKKDYENLKGGFSFSSRNTKMAFRDIKVMMNGKDVFNDGLKHGIKSQWTVKADNWQAKNGILSNNYDEMKSNILVVHNDWKDYSLSFKVQKVSGEEGIHIAFLNGGGGACNLNLNNDGFNLTQNRGSATVNLGRASQKIVEGKWYDIKIAIKGTSIKCFIDGKLTFENQLKGNMAHDEVFATAGIQQNSKEVIVKIVNPDKRVKTCRLNFNGMNLASTGKVITVKSANQSDENSFAKPLNIKPVETKLAGVANQFDYPCPANSISVLRIPVK
;
A
#
# COMPACT_ATOMS: atom_id res chain seq x y z
N MET A 1 12.49 -8.47 -0.74
CA MET A 1 12.61 -7.97 0.66
C MET A 1 11.56 -6.91 1.00
N ALA A 2 11.16 -6.01 0.10
CA ALA A 2 10.18 -4.97 0.39
C ALA A 2 8.84 -5.50 0.93
N ALA A 3 8.25 -6.52 0.29
CA ALA A 3 7.02 -7.15 0.76
C ALA A 3 7.15 -7.69 2.19
N ALA A 4 8.25 -8.42 2.47
CA ALA A 4 8.52 -8.99 3.78
C ALA A 4 8.60 -7.94 4.90
N LEU A 5 9.17 -6.76 4.62
CA LEU A 5 9.19 -5.64 5.57
C LEU A 5 7.79 -5.08 5.84
N GLY A 6 6.97 -4.90 4.80
CA GLY A 6 5.58 -4.45 4.94
C GLY A 6 4.73 -5.45 5.71
N GLU A 7 4.88 -6.73 5.41
CA GLU A 7 4.21 -7.83 6.11
C GLU A 7 4.64 -7.90 7.59
N ALA A 8 5.94 -7.73 7.88
CA ALA A 8 6.43 -7.70 9.25
C ALA A 8 5.85 -6.52 10.05
N ALA A 9 5.79 -5.34 9.45
CA ALA A 9 5.17 -4.17 10.07
C ALA A 9 3.68 -4.42 10.38
N PHE A 10 2.96 -5.08 9.45
CA PHE A 10 1.58 -5.48 9.67
C PHE A 10 1.44 -6.52 10.79
N MET A 11 2.33 -7.53 10.84
CA MET A 11 2.34 -8.54 11.91
C MET A 11 2.64 -7.95 13.30
N VAL A 12 3.49 -6.92 13.39
CA VAL A 12 3.66 -6.15 14.63
C VAL A 12 2.32 -5.56 15.08
N GLY A 13 1.55 -5.00 14.16
CA GLY A 13 0.20 -4.50 14.44
C GLY A 13 -0.76 -5.60 14.92
N MET A 14 -0.73 -6.78 14.29
CA MET A 14 -1.55 -7.92 14.70
C MET A 14 -1.19 -8.40 16.11
N GLU A 15 0.10 -8.53 16.44
CA GLU A 15 0.54 -8.93 17.78
C GLU A 15 0.17 -7.90 18.86
N ARG A 16 0.26 -6.60 18.55
CA ARG A 16 -0.17 -5.54 19.48
C ARG A 16 -1.68 -5.55 19.77
N ASN A 17 -2.46 -6.15 18.89
CA ASN A 17 -3.91 -6.33 19.03
C ASN A 17 -4.29 -7.80 19.23
N ALA A 18 -3.45 -8.58 19.92
CA ALA A 18 -3.65 -10.01 20.13
C ALA A 18 -4.88 -10.35 21.00
N ASP A 19 -5.46 -9.36 21.66
CA ASP A 19 -6.75 -9.47 22.37
C ASP A 19 -7.91 -9.71 21.41
N ILE A 20 -7.86 -9.16 20.20
CA ILE A 20 -8.88 -9.32 19.15
C ILE A 20 -8.38 -10.20 17.98
N VAL A 21 -7.13 -10.07 17.56
CA VAL A 21 -6.57 -10.85 16.45
C VAL A 21 -6.14 -12.22 16.96
N ARG A 22 -6.98 -13.25 16.74
CA ARG A 22 -6.72 -14.60 17.23
C ARG A 22 -6.03 -15.49 16.21
N MET A 23 -6.26 -15.27 14.93
CA MET A 23 -5.70 -16.08 13.86
C MET A 23 -5.47 -15.23 12.61
N ALA A 24 -4.41 -15.52 11.90
CA ALA A 24 -4.14 -14.97 10.58
C ALA A 24 -3.59 -16.08 9.69
N SER A 25 -3.96 -16.07 8.40
CA SER A 25 -3.38 -16.96 7.42
C SER A 25 -2.85 -16.19 6.23
N TYR A 26 -1.79 -16.70 5.62
CA TYR A 26 -1.15 -16.11 4.47
C TYR A 26 -1.69 -16.73 3.17
N ALA A 27 -1.98 -15.90 2.20
CA ALA A 27 -2.42 -16.34 0.88
C ALA A 27 -1.79 -15.49 -0.24
N PRO A 28 -1.32 -16.12 -1.33
CA PRO A 28 -1.16 -17.55 -1.53
C PRO A 28 0.09 -18.10 -0.84
N THR A 29 -0.02 -19.30 -0.27
CA THR A 29 1.10 -19.94 0.43
C THR A 29 2.10 -20.56 -0.53
N PHE A 30 1.63 -21.18 -1.61
CA PHE A 30 2.44 -21.91 -2.58
C PHE A 30 2.24 -21.37 -3.99
N VAL A 31 3.33 -21.35 -4.76
CA VAL A 31 3.27 -21.04 -6.19
C VAL A 31 4.18 -21.93 -6.99
N ASN A 32 3.63 -22.50 -8.06
CA ASN A 32 4.42 -23.16 -9.09
C ASN A 32 4.93 -22.12 -10.09
N THR A 33 6.23 -22.13 -10.41
CA THR A 33 6.83 -21.17 -11.34
C THR A 33 6.25 -21.22 -12.75
N ASN A 34 5.65 -22.35 -13.15
CA ASN A 34 5.04 -22.50 -14.47
C ASN A 34 3.66 -21.82 -14.60
N ASP A 35 3.01 -21.49 -13.46
CA ASP A 35 1.70 -20.80 -13.45
C ASP A 35 1.65 -19.79 -12.30
N ARG A 36 2.59 -18.86 -12.29
CA ARG A 36 2.66 -17.81 -11.28
C ARG A 36 1.77 -16.64 -11.68
N ARG A 37 0.66 -16.44 -10.95
CA ARG A 37 -0.31 -15.37 -11.17
C ARG A 37 -0.27 -14.26 -10.12
N TRP A 38 0.48 -14.48 -9.03
CA TRP A 38 0.49 -13.58 -7.87
C TRP A 38 1.91 -13.35 -7.34
N MET A 39 2.14 -12.20 -6.72
CA MET A 39 3.35 -11.84 -5.97
C MET A 39 2.97 -10.86 -4.85
N PRO A 40 3.53 -11.02 -3.63
CA PRO A 40 4.45 -12.07 -3.18
C PRO A 40 3.74 -13.39 -2.84
N ASP A 41 4.53 -14.48 -2.82
CA ASP A 41 4.12 -15.80 -2.38
C ASP A 41 5.07 -16.25 -1.27
N MET A 42 4.69 -17.24 -0.44
CA MET A 42 5.57 -17.73 0.63
C MET A 42 6.61 -18.74 0.13
N ILE A 43 6.15 -19.77 -0.58
CA ILE A 43 6.98 -20.89 -1.03
C ILE A 43 6.84 -21.03 -2.54
N VAL A 44 7.96 -20.91 -3.21
CA VAL A 44 8.05 -21.06 -4.67
C VAL A 44 8.65 -22.45 -4.97
N PHE A 45 8.02 -23.19 -5.88
CA PHE A 45 8.48 -24.50 -6.27
C PHE A 45 8.37 -24.75 -7.77
N ASN A 46 9.12 -25.73 -8.23
CA ASN A 46 8.99 -26.37 -9.53
C ASN A 46 9.00 -27.90 -9.34
N ASN A 47 9.16 -28.66 -10.40
CA ASN A 47 9.14 -30.14 -10.32
C ASN A 47 10.26 -30.74 -9.44
N ASN A 48 11.35 -30.02 -9.22
CA ASN A 48 12.56 -30.57 -8.59
C ASN A 48 12.98 -29.85 -7.31
N MET A 49 12.58 -28.61 -7.14
CA MET A 49 13.10 -27.74 -6.08
C MET A 49 12.03 -26.86 -5.49
N ALA A 50 12.24 -26.43 -4.24
CA ALA A 50 11.44 -25.40 -3.59
C ALA A 50 12.35 -24.47 -2.77
N TYR A 51 11.90 -23.22 -2.61
CA TYR A 51 12.54 -22.30 -1.69
C TYR A 51 11.52 -21.40 -0.99
N GLY A 52 11.85 -20.96 0.24
CA GLY A 52 11.10 -19.95 0.96
C GLY A 52 11.51 -18.54 0.49
N THR A 53 10.54 -17.70 0.23
CA THR A 53 10.75 -16.27 -0.07
C THR A 53 11.16 -15.50 1.19
N PRO A 54 11.57 -14.23 1.10
CA PRO A 54 11.73 -13.39 2.28
C PRO A 54 10.47 -13.32 3.16
N SER A 55 9.27 -13.33 2.58
CA SER A 55 7.99 -13.41 3.30
C SER A 55 7.85 -14.69 4.13
N TYR A 56 8.26 -15.84 3.57
CA TYR A 56 8.32 -17.11 4.33
C TYR A 56 9.22 -16.99 5.55
N HIS A 57 10.45 -16.51 5.36
CA HIS A 57 11.41 -16.38 6.45
C HIS A 57 10.95 -15.39 7.52
N THR A 58 10.25 -14.35 7.12
CA THR A 58 9.64 -13.37 8.03
C THR A 58 8.55 -14.01 8.87
N LEU A 59 7.57 -14.66 8.24
CA LEU A 59 6.50 -15.34 8.96
C LEU A 59 7.02 -16.43 9.89
N LYS A 60 7.97 -17.26 9.41
CA LYS A 60 8.66 -18.27 10.21
C LYS A 60 9.35 -17.67 11.44
N THR A 61 10.02 -16.50 11.25
CA THR A 61 10.70 -15.82 12.35
C THR A 61 9.70 -15.31 13.39
N PHE A 62 8.58 -14.75 12.98
CA PHE A 62 7.52 -14.30 13.89
C PHE A 62 6.87 -15.48 14.63
N SER A 63 6.52 -16.55 13.92
CA SER A 63 5.85 -17.74 14.48
C SER A 63 6.73 -18.48 15.50
N ASN A 64 8.01 -18.63 15.22
CA ASN A 64 8.95 -19.32 16.11
C ASN A 64 9.33 -18.48 17.34
N ASN A 65 9.00 -17.18 17.35
CA ASN A 65 9.30 -16.26 18.43
C ASN A 65 8.01 -15.58 18.94
N ARG A 66 6.96 -16.36 19.09
CA ARG A 66 5.68 -15.86 19.61
C ARG A 66 5.73 -15.77 21.14
N PRO A 67 5.47 -14.59 21.74
CA PRO A 67 5.32 -14.45 23.17
C PRO A 67 3.98 -15.03 23.65
N ASP A 68 3.89 -15.39 24.94
CA ASP A 68 2.63 -15.81 25.56
C ASP A 68 1.75 -14.60 25.92
N TYR A 69 2.39 -13.48 26.28
CA TYR A 69 1.73 -12.21 26.63
C TYR A 69 2.38 -11.04 25.92
N ILE A 70 1.56 -10.15 25.39
CA ILE A 70 2.01 -8.88 24.79
C ILE A 70 2.17 -7.83 25.89
N LEU A 71 3.30 -7.13 25.88
CA LEU A 71 3.59 -6.00 26.76
C LEU A 71 3.13 -4.69 26.10
N PRO A 72 2.62 -3.73 26.90
CA PRO A 72 2.37 -2.38 26.40
C PRO A 72 3.66 -1.79 25.82
N THR A 73 3.64 -1.53 24.49
CA THR A 73 4.81 -1.05 23.76
C THR A 73 4.49 0.31 23.14
N LYS A 74 5.30 1.32 23.49
CA LYS A 74 5.20 2.67 22.92
C LYS A 74 6.39 2.93 22.00
N VAL A 75 6.11 3.29 20.75
CA VAL A 75 7.09 3.80 19.78
C VAL A 75 6.94 5.32 19.71
N THR A 76 8.05 6.05 19.82
CA THR A 76 8.01 7.53 19.90
C THR A 76 8.67 8.25 18.75
N ASN A 77 9.17 7.52 17.76
CA ASN A 77 9.84 8.08 16.58
C ASN A 77 8.90 8.20 15.36
N SER A 78 7.69 8.70 15.57
CA SER A 78 6.76 8.93 14.46
C SER A 78 7.18 10.12 13.59
N HIS A 79 6.94 10.02 12.29
CA HIS A 79 7.08 11.13 11.35
C HIS A 79 5.75 11.89 11.28
N PRO A 80 5.65 13.09 11.84
CA PRO A 80 4.47 13.92 11.63
C PRO A 80 4.38 14.31 10.15
N ALA A 81 3.16 14.43 9.62
CA ALA A 81 2.94 14.95 8.28
C ALA A 81 3.56 16.34 8.16
N THR A 82 4.46 16.52 7.21
CA THR A 82 5.15 17.78 6.97
C THR A 82 4.48 18.56 5.84
N LYS A 83 4.75 19.88 5.73
CA LYS A 83 4.28 20.69 4.59
C LYS A 83 4.68 20.06 3.24
N LYS A 84 5.82 19.39 3.17
CA LYS A 84 6.34 18.69 1.97
C LYS A 84 5.41 17.56 1.52
N ASP A 85 4.67 16.92 2.44
CA ASP A 85 3.70 15.86 2.10
C ASP A 85 2.50 16.38 1.32
N TYR A 86 2.14 17.65 1.51
CA TYR A 86 1.10 18.34 0.74
C TYR A 86 1.62 18.92 -0.58
N GLU A 87 2.92 19.26 -0.66
CA GLU A 87 3.54 19.75 -1.89
C GLU A 87 3.60 18.67 -2.98
N ASN A 88 3.52 17.42 -2.60
CA ASN A 88 3.52 16.26 -3.50
C ASN A 88 2.12 15.85 -4.02
N LEU A 89 1.06 16.62 -3.68
CA LEU A 89 -0.28 16.40 -4.23
C LEU A 89 -0.33 16.87 -5.68
N LYS A 90 0.23 16.09 -6.57
CA LYS A 90 0.31 16.34 -8.01
C LYS A 90 0.12 15.02 -8.78
N GLY A 91 -0.25 15.11 -10.03
CA GLY A 91 -0.34 13.96 -10.90
C GLY A 91 -1.44 14.08 -11.94
N GLY A 92 -1.39 13.17 -12.91
CA GLY A 92 -2.43 13.01 -13.92
C GLY A 92 -3.65 12.25 -13.39
N PHE A 93 -4.33 11.58 -14.30
CA PHE A 93 -5.53 10.80 -13.99
C PHE A 93 -5.54 9.46 -14.72
N SER A 94 -6.40 8.55 -14.28
CA SER A 94 -6.65 7.29 -14.97
C SER A 94 -8.10 6.87 -14.85
N PHE A 95 -8.55 6.13 -15.86
CA PHE A 95 -9.84 5.46 -15.89
C PHE A 95 -9.62 3.96 -15.79
N SER A 96 -10.39 3.29 -14.96
CA SER A 96 -10.31 1.85 -14.82
C SER A 96 -11.67 1.24 -14.46
N SER A 97 -11.84 0.00 -14.88
CA SER A 97 -12.95 -0.85 -14.44
C SER A 97 -12.53 -2.31 -14.46
N ARG A 98 -13.29 -3.12 -13.79
CA ARG A 98 -13.23 -4.58 -13.87
C ARG A 98 -14.63 -5.08 -14.19
N ASN A 99 -14.76 -6.08 -15.06
CA ASN A 99 -16.07 -6.65 -15.45
C ASN A 99 -17.12 -5.58 -15.86
N THR A 100 -16.66 -4.47 -16.47
CA THR A 100 -17.57 -3.36 -16.80
C THR A 100 -17.10 -2.67 -18.07
N LYS A 101 -18.00 -2.55 -19.04
CA LYS A 101 -17.82 -1.73 -20.23
C LYS A 101 -18.22 -0.30 -19.93
N MET A 102 -17.35 0.62 -20.26
CA MET A 102 -17.52 2.05 -20.02
C MET A 102 -17.19 2.87 -21.24
N ALA A 103 -17.78 4.04 -21.33
CA ALA A 103 -17.52 5.03 -22.36
C ALA A 103 -17.28 6.41 -21.75
N PHE A 104 -16.35 7.16 -22.35
CA PHE A 104 -15.98 8.52 -21.94
C PHE A 104 -15.98 9.45 -23.14
N ARG A 105 -16.27 10.72 -22.90
CA ARG A 105 -16.12 11.80 -23.89
C ARG A 105 -15.89 13.15 -23.21
N ASP A 106 -15.56 14.15 -24.00
CA ASP A 106 -15.38 15.55 -23.56
C ASP A 106 -14.32 15.68 -22.43
N ILE A 107 -13.23 14.91 -22.55
CA ILE A 107 -12.20 14.81 -21.50
C ILE A 107 -11.27 16.03 -21.58
N LYS A 108 -11.20 16.78 -20.47
CA LYS A 108 -10.50 18.05 -20.41
C LYS A 108 -9.86 18.27 -19.04
N VAL A 109 -8.64 18.80 -19.05
CA VAL A 109 -7.98 19.32 -17.85
C VAL A 109 -7.67 20.80 -18.03
N MET A 110 -8.05 21.59 -17.04
CA MET A 110 -7.76 23.03 -16.99
C MET A 110 -6.88 23.37 -15.81
N MET A 111 -5.89 24.22 -16.04
CA MET A 111 -5.05 24.83 -15.00
C MET A 111 -5.01 26.35 -15.24
N ASN A 112 -5.21 27.13 -14.19
CA ASN A 112 -5.16 28.60 -14.27
C ASN A 112 -5.99 29.18 -15.44
N GLY A 113 -7.19 28.61 -15.69
CA GLY A 113 -8.09 29.04 -16.74
C GLY A 113 -7.71 28.62 -18.17
N LYS A 114 -6.62 27.85 -18.33
CA LYS A 114 -6.15 27.34 -19.64
C LYS A 114 -6.34 25.85 -19.76
N ASP A 115 -6.65 25.38 -20.96
CA ASP A 115 -6.66 23.94 -21.28
C ASP A 115 -5.23 23.44 -21.36
N VAL A 116 -4.89 22.49 -20.48
CA VAL A 116 -3.59 21.79 -20.49
C VAL A 116 -3.70 20.38 -21.06
N PHE A 117 -4.91 19.86 -21.10
CA PHE A 117 -5.27 18.63 -21.78
C PHE A 117 -6.69 18.75 -22.32
N ASN A 118 -6.85 18.46 -23.59
CA ASN A 118 -8.15 18.43 -24.25
C ASN A 118 -8.05 17.42 -25.40
N ASP A 119 -8.58 16.22 -25.16
CA ASP A 119 -8.60 15.18 -26.19
C ASP A 119 -10.00 14.98 -26.73
N GLY A 120 -10.23 15.49 -27.94
CA GLY A 120 -11.49 15.31 -28.63
C GLY A 120 -11.71 13.90 -29.20
N LEU A 121 -10.72 12.98 -29.03
CA LEU A 121 -10.79 11.56 -29.39
C LEU A 121 -11.20 11.30 -30.86
N LYS A 122 -11.03 12.30 -31.76
CA LYS A 122 -11.44 12.23 -33.17
C LYS A 122 -10.50 11.36 -34.02
N HIS A 123 -9.24 11.21 -33.58
CA HIS A 123 -8.17 10.56 -34.35
C HIS A 123 -7.56 9.37 -33.61
N GLY A 124 -8.36 8.64 -32.83
CA GLY A 124 -7.89 7.53 -32.02
C GLY A 124 -7.25 7.96 -30.68
N ILE A 125 -6.65 7.01 -29.99
CA ILE A 125 -5.96 7.22 -28.73
C ILE A 125 -4.57 7.81 -29.03
N LYS A 126 -4.31 9.03 -28.55
CA LYS A 126 -3.04 9.72 -28.76
C LYS A 126 -1.93 9.22 -27.82
N SER A 127 -0.67 9.57 -28.13
CA SER A 127 0.52 9.22 -27.34
C SER A 127 0.53 9.73 -25.88
N GLN A 128 -0.36 10.68 -25.55
CA GLN A 128 -0.54 11.17 -24.17
C GLN A 128 -1.17 10.13 -23.22
N TRP A 129 -1.78 9.08 -23.79
CA TRP A 129 -2.40 8.01 -23.06
C TRP A 129 -1.48 6.79 -23.00
N THR A 130 -1.29 6.25 -21.80
CA THR A 130 -0.65 4.95 -21.62
C THR A 130 -1.73 3.91 -21.43
N VAL A 131 -1.81 2.98 -22.35
CA VAL A 131 -2.75 1.85 -22.29
C VAL A 131 -2.06 0.69 -21.62
N LYS A 132 -2.60 0.20 -20.51
CA LYS A 132 -2.07 -0.99 -19.80
C LYS A 132 -2.73 -2.30 -20.22
N ALA A 133 -3.75 -2.22 -21.08
CA ALA A 133 -4.40 -3.37 -21.70
C ALA A 133 -4.88 -2.96 -23.10
N ASP A 134 -4.76 -3.84 -24.09
CA ASP A 134 -5.12 -3.56 -25.50
C ASP A 134 -6.64 -3.45 -25.75
N ASN A 135 -7.40 -3.10 -24.72
CA ASN A 135 -8.87 -3.15 -24.72
C ASN A 135 -9.52 -1.79 -24.91
N TRP A 136 -8.73 -0.74 -25.20
CA TRP A 136 -9.26 0.60 -25.36
C TRP A 136 -9.33 1.02 -26.83
N GLN A 137 -10.42 1.68 -27.21
CA GLN A 137 -10.60 2.26 -28.51
C GLN A 137 -11.20 3.67 -28.42
N ALA A 138 -10.79 4.53 -29.34
CA ALA A 138 -11.39 5.85 -29.52
C ALA A 138 -12.01 5.95 -30.91
N LYS A 139 -13.32 6.20 -30.97
CA LYS A 139 -14.08 6.31 -32.21
C LYS A 139 -15.17 7.36 -32.06
N ASN A 140 -15.28 8.26 -33.05
CA ASN A 140 -16.31 9.30 -33.09
C ASN A 140 -16.38 10.18 -31.82
N GLY A 141 -15.22 10.51 -31.23
CA GLY A 141 -15.16 11.32 -30.03
C GLY A 141 -15.49 10.58 -28.73
N ILE A 142 -15.66 9.28 -28.79
CA ILE A 142 -15.94 8.41 -27.64
C ILE A 142 -14.75 7.48 -27.41
N LEU A 143 -14.24 7.48 -26.19
CA LEU A 143 -13.27 6.53 -25.66
C LEU A 143 -14.03 5.42 -24.97
N SER A 144 -13.80 4.18 -25.33
CA SER A 144 -14.44 3.02 -24.68
C SER A 144 -13.49 1.87 -24.53
N ASN A 145 -13.75 1.02 -23.53
CA ASN A 145 -13.06 -0.25 -23.39
C ASN A 145 -13.91 -1.39 -23.95
N ASN A 146 -13.23 -2.41 -24.46
CA ASN A 146 -13.86 -3.69 -24.74
C ASN A 146 -13.97 -4.49 -23.45
N TYR A 147 -15.13 -5.05 -23.21
CA TYR A 147 -15.39 -5.90 -22.03
C TYR A 147 -14.60 -7.21 -22.15
N ASP A 148 -13.81 -7.50 -21.11
CA ASP A 148 -13.19 -8.81 -20.91
C ASP A 148 -13.33 -9.14 -19.43
N GLU A 149 -14.03 -10.23 -19.11
CA GLU A 149 -14.43 -10.64 -17.76
C GLU A 149 -13.26 -10.83 -16.79
N MET A 150 -12.04 -10.98 -17.26
CA MET A 150 -10.89 -11.35 -16.45
C MET A 150 -9.83 -10.24 -16.30
N LYS A 151 -9.90 -9.15 -17.02
CA LYS A 151 -8.85 -8.12 -17.05
C LYS A 151 -9.32 -6.78 -16.50
N SER A 152 -8.50 -6.15 -15.66
CA SER A 152 -8.67 -4.74 -15.34
C SER A 152 -8.33 -3.86 -16.54
N ASN A 153 -9.26 -3.05 -16.96
CA ASN A 153 -9.05 -2.07 -18.03
C ASN A 153 -8.52 -0.78 -17.41
N ILE A 154 -7.28 -0.42 -17.71
CA ILE A 154 -6.63 0.79 -17.18
C ILE A 154 -6.10 1.64 -18.31
N LEU A 155 -6.53 2.88 -18.35
CA LEU A 155 -6.03 3.91 -19.25
C LEU A 155 -5.52 5.09 -18.43
N VAL A 156 -4.29 5.53 -18.65
CA VAL A 156 -3.59 6.49 -17.79
C VAL A 156 -3.09 7.68 -18.59
N VAL A 157 -3.27 8.89 -18.06
CA VAL A 157 -2.56 10.10 -18.46
C VAL A 157 -1.57 10.45 -17.37
N HIS A 158 -0.28 10.27 -17.66
CA HIS A 158 0.79 10.64 -16.74
C HIS A 158 1.09 12.13 -16.86
N ASN A 159 1.07 12.85 -15.76
CA ASN A 159 1.49 14.25 -15.69
C ASN A 159 1.76 14.67 -14.24
N ASP A 160 2.39 15.82 -14.07
CA ASP A 160 2.71 16.42 -12.77
C ASP A 160 1.82 17.64 -12.45
N TRP A 161 0.57 17.61 -12.86
CA TRP A 161 -0.37 18.71 -12.65
C TRP A 161 -0.69 18.94 -11.18
N LYS A 162 -0.75 20.21 -10.82
CA LYS A 162 -1.23 20.70 -9.51
C LYS A 162 -2.36 21.69 -9.75
N ASP A 163 -3.26 21.81 -8.77
CA ASP A 163 -4.30 22.85 -8.79
C ASP A 163 -5.07 22.89 -10.12
N TYR A 164 -5.63 21.78 -10.49
CA TYR A 164 -6.33 21.62 -11.75
C TYR A 164 -7.80 21.24 -11.58
N SER A 165 -8.56 21.38 -12.64
CA SER A 165 -9.86 20.75 -12.79
C SER A 165 -9.85 19.72 -13.93
N LEU A 166 -10.34 18.52 -13.62
CA LEU A 166 -10.60 17.45 -14.59
C LEU A 166 -12.10 17.39 -14.83
N SER A 167 -12.52 17.46 -16.08
CA SER A 167 -13.92 17.30 -16.49
C SER A 167 -14.06 16.31 -17.63
N PHE A 168 -15.13 15.53 -17.59
CA PHE A 168 -15.46 14.53 -18.62
C PHE A 168 -16.90 14.05 -18.45
N LYS A 169 -17.42 13.42 -19.50
CA LYS A 169 -18.66 12.64 -19.39
C LYS A 169 -18.33 11.16 -19.39
N VAL A 170 -19.03 10.40 -18.57
CA VAL A 170 -18.85 8.95 -18.42
C VAL A 170 -20.18 8.22 -18.43
N GLN A 171 -20.19 7.03 -19.03
CA GLN A 171 -21.34 6.14 -19.08
C GLN A 171 -20.88 4.72 -18.73
N LYS A 172 -21.62 4.05 -17.86
CA LYS A 172 -21.58 2.59 -17.75
C LYS A 172 -22.42 2.02 -18.90
N VAL A 173 -21.77 1.29 -19.79
CA VAL A 173 -22.45 0.69 -20.95
C VAL A 173 -23.08 -0.65 -20.57
N SER A 174 -22.33 -1.49 -19.83
CA SER A 174 -22.80 -2.79 -19.32
C SER A 174 -21.80 -3.33 -18.28
N GLY A 175 -22.18 -4.37 -17.54
CA GLY A 175 -21.29 -5.08 -16.65
C GLY A 175 -21.69 -4.98 -15.17
N GLU A 176 -21.02 -5.76 -14.32
CA GLU A 176 -21.45 -5.99 -12.95
C GLU A 176 -20.85 -4.98 -11.95
N GLU A 177 -19.69 -4.40 -12.27
CA GLU A 177 -18.98 -3.52 -11.35
C GLU A 177 -19.17 -2.04 -11.69
N GLY A 178 -18.46 -1.18 -10.97
CA GLY A 178 -18.47 0.26 -11.16
C GLY A 178 -17.33 0.78 -12.05
N ILE A 179 -17.23 2.09 -12.08
CA ILE A 179 -16.18 2.84 -12.80
C ILE A 179 -15.30 3.54 -11.77
N HIS A 180 -13.99 3.40 -11.92
CA HIS A 180 -13.00 4.00 -11.04
C HIS A 180 -12.23 5.08 -11.78
N ILE A 181 -12.23 6.28 -11.22
CA ILE A 181 -11.52 7.45 -11.73
C ILE A 181 -10.45 7.81 -10.70
N ALA A 182 -9.17 7.51 -10.99
CA ALA A 182 -8.07 7.94 -10.15
C ALA A 182 -7.51 9.27 -10.66
N PHE A 183 -7.08 10.15 -9.76
CA PHE A 183 -6.48 11.44 -10.06
C PHE A 183 -5.47 11.83 -8.99
N LEU A 184 -4.65 12.85 -9.24
CA LEU A 184 -3.42 13.12 -8.48
C LEU A 184 -2.49 11.89 -8.45
N ASN A 185 -2.41 11.17 -9.55
CA ASN A 185 -1.73 9.88 -9.67
C ASN A 185 -0.26 10.08 -10.09
N GLY A 186 0.56 10.64 -9.22
CA GLY A 186 1.96 10.95 -9.56
C GLY A 186 2.94 11.10 -8.40
N GLY A 187 2.50 10.92 -7.17
CA GLY A 187 3.40 10.97 -6.02
C GLY A 187 2.67 11.29 -4.71
N GLY A 188 2.59 10.35 -3.84
CA GLY A 188 2.18 10.58 -2.44
C GLY A 188 0.70 10.51 -2.13
N GLY A 189 -0.19 10.20 -3.09
CA GLY A 189 -1.58 10.01 -2.72
C GLY A 189 -2.59 10.11 -3.85
N ALA A 190 -2.76 9.05 -4.61
CA ALA A 190 -3.86 8.97 -5.57
C ALA A 190 -5.21 9.11 -4.86
N CYS A 191 -6.09 9.94 -5.41
CA CYS A 191 -7.49 9.99 -5.03
C CYS A 191 -8.32 9.17 -6.02
N ASN A 192 -9.40 8.56 -5.53
CA ASN A 192 -10.31 7.80 -6.38
C ASN A 192 -11.74 8.31 -6.18
N LEU A 193 -12.39 8.66 -7.28
CA LEU A 193 -13.83 8.77 -7.38
C LEU A 193 -14.36 7.48 -7.97
N ASN A 194 -15.16 6.74 -7.19
CA ASN A 194 -15.72 5.47 -7.60
C ASN A 194 -17.23 5.63 -7.79
N LEU A 195 -17.71 5.28 -8.97
CA LEU A 195 -19.13 5.29 -9.33
C LEU A 195 -19.61 3.85 -9.33
N ASN A 196 -20.14 3.38 -8.21
CA ASN A 196 -20.49 1.98 -7.99
C ASN A 196 -22.00 1.73 -7.99
N ASN A 197 -22.37 0.47 -8.11
CA ASN A 197 -23.77 0.00 -8.05
C ASN A 197 -24.39 0.14 -6.65
N ASP A 198 -23.58 0.23 -5.60
CA ASP A 198 -23.99 0.38 -4.20
C ASP A 198 -23.87 1.80 -3.66
N GLY A 199 -23.32 2.71 -4.46
CA GLY A 199 -23.16 4.12 -4.14
C GLY A 199 -21.87 4.72 -4.70
N PHE A 200 -21.82 6.05 -4.73
CA PHE A 200 -20.61 6.77 -5.13
C PHE A 200 -19.75 7.04 -3.90
N ASN A 201 -18.45 6.95 -4.04
CA ASN A 201 -17.53 7.32 -2.96
C ASN A 201 -16.29 8.02 -3.50
N LEU A 202 -15.75 8.90 -2.65
CA LEU A 202 -14.48 9.58 -2.85
C LEU A 202 -13.51 9.09 -1.80
N THR A 203 -12.33 8.62 -2.22
CA THR A 203 -11.29 8.12 -1.32
C THR A 203 -9.94 8.73 -1.65
N GLN A 204 -9.04 8.72 -0.68
CA GLN A 204 -7.63 9.09 -0.84
C GLN A 204 -6.76 7.94 -0.34
N ASN A 205 -5.83 7.48 -1.18
CA ASN A 205 -4.79 6.54 -0.78
C ASN A 205 -3.65 7.29 -0.10
N ARG A 206 -3.22 6.82 1.07
CA ARG A 206 -2.18 7.43 1.89
C ARG A 206 -1.22 6.33 2.34
N GLY A 207 -0.21 6.06 1.51
CA GLY A 207 0.64 4.89 1.70
C GLY A 207 -0.19 3.60 1.56
N SER A 208 -0.20 2.76 2.59
CA SER A 208 -1.00 1.53 2.62
C SER A 208 -2.46 1.73 3.06
N ALA A 209 -2.82 2.92 3.52
CA ALA A 209 -4.17 3.21 4.01
C ALA A 209 -5.03 3.92 2.97
N THR A 210 -6.31 3.56 2.90
CA THR A 210 -7.33 4.27 2.12
C THR A 210 -8.23 5.03 3.08
N VAL A 211 -8.32 6.35 2.92
CA VAL A 211 -9.16 7.24 3.72
C VAL A 211 -10.43 7.54 2.92
N ASN A 212 -11.58 7.33 3.54
CA ASN A 212 -12.85 7.76 2.97
C ASN A 212 -12.98 9.28 3.12
N LEU A 213 -13.17 9.98 2.00
CA LEU A 213 -13.40 11.42 1.94
C LEU A 213 -14.87 11.78 1.72
N GLY A 214 -15.72 10.82 1.34
CA GLY A 214 -17.14 11.05 1.17
C GLY A 214 -17.85 9.84 0.56
N ARG A 215 -19.12 9.66 0.91
CA ARG A 215 -20.00 8.64 0.36
C ARG A 215 -21.36 9.25 0.02
N ALA A 216 -21.92 8.86 -1.12
CA ALA A 216 -23.25 9.24 -1.55
C ALA A 216 -24.03 7.96 -1.94
N SER A 217 -25.33 7.94 -1.61
CA SER A 217 -26.21 6.80 -1.89
C SER A 217 -26.60 6.69 -3.37
N GLN A 218 -26.25 7.69 -4.19
CA GLN A 218 -26.49 7.65 -5.64
C GLN A 218 -25.72 6.48 -6.25
N LYS A 219 -26.42 5.68 -7.05
CA LYS A 219 -25.87 4.52 -7.76
C LYS A 219 -25.64 4.84 -9.22
N ILE A 220 -24.67 4.17 -9.84
CA ILE A 220 -24.49 4.27 -11.29
C ILE A 220 -25.63 3.54 -12.01
N VAL A 221 -26.18 4.17 -13.02
CA VAL A 221 -27.25 3.63 -13.87
C VAL A 221 -26.66 3.32 -15.24
N GLU A 222 -26.88 2.09 -15.71
CA GLU A 222 -26.46 1.65 -17.04
C GLU A 222 -27.14 2.48 -18.14
N GLY A 223 -26.40 2.82 -19.17
CA GLY A 223 -26.88 3.65 -20.27
C GLY A 223 -26.95 5.16 -20.01
N LYS A 224 -26.89 5.60 -18.73
CA LYS A 224 -26.90 7.02 -18.39
C LYS A 224 -25.52 7.65 -18.53
N TRP A 225 -25.42 8.81 -19.16
CA TRP A 225 -24.26 9.68 -19.13
C TRP A 225 -24.26 10.55 -17.88
N TYR A 226 -23.13 10.58 -17.19
CA TYR A 226 -22.86 11.45 -16.04
C TYR A 226 -21.85 12.51 -16.44
N ASP A 227 -22.11 13.76 -16.09
CA ASP A 227 -21.17 14.87 -16.21
C ASP A 227 -20.35 14.95 -14.92
N ILE A 228 -19.05 14.76 -15.01
CA ILE A 228 -18.14 14.74 -13.87
C ILE A 228 -17.19 15.92 -13.98
N LYS A 229 -17.06 16.67 -12.85
CA LYS A 229 -16.04 17.69 -12.68
C LYS A 229 -15.37 17.52 -11.35
N ILE A 230 -14.06 17.36 -11.36
CA ILE A 230 -13.21 17.29 -10.16
C ILE A 230 -12.36 18.55 -10.15
N ALA A 231 -12.47 19.38 -9.11
CA ALA A 231 -11.68 20.59 -8.95
C ALA A 231 -10.76 20.47 -7.73
N ILE A 232 -9.48 20.73 -7.92
CA ILE A 232 -8.42 20.59 -6.92
C ILE A 232 -7.72 21.93 -6.80
N LYS A 233 -7.61 22.45 -5.57
CA LYS A 233 -6.86 23.67 -5.25
C LYS A 233 -6.18 23.53 -3.89
N GLY A 234 -4.86 23.44 -3.87
CA GLY A 234 -4.09 23.11 -2.68
C GLY A 234 -4.53 21.75 -2.13
N THR A 235 -5.06 21.71 -0.93
CA THR A 235 -5.63 20.50 -0.32
C THR A 235 -7.14 20.36 -0.53
N SER A 236 -7.81 21.40 -1.05
CA SER A 236 -9.26 21.37 -1.27
C SER A 236 -9.61 20.55 -2.51
N ILE A 237 -10.57 19.65 -2.36
CA ILE A 237 -11.15 18.86 -3.45
C ILE A 237 -12.66 19.04 -3.47
N LYS A 238 -13.20 19.28 -4.67
CA LYS A 238 -14.63 19.34 -4.93
C LYS A 238 -14.97 18.45 -6.11
N CYS A 239 -15.93 17.55 -5.94
CA CYS A 239 -16.44 16.71 -7.02
C CYS A 239 -17.89 17.06 -7.31
N PHE A 240 -18.16 17.39 -8.56
CA PHE A 240 -19.51 17.68 -9.07
C PHE A 240 -19.93 16.52 -9.97
N ILE A 241 -21.18 16.08 -9.80
CA ILE A 241 -21.81 15.05 -10.62
C ILE A 241 -23.13 15.63 -11.14
N ASP A 242 -23.28 15.66 -12.46
CA ASP A 242 -24.43 16.28 -13.14
C ASP A 242 -24.64 17.74 -12.66
N GLY A 243 -23.56 18.50 -12.51
CA GLY A 243 -23.55 19.89 -12.04
C GLY A 243 -23.77 20.07 -10.53
N LYS A 244 -24.15 19.04 -9.79
CA LYS A 244 -24.38 19.11 -8.33
C LYS A 244 -23.07 18.84 -7.59
N LEU A 245 -22.72 19.69 -6.61
CA LEU A 245 -21.62 19.42 -5.68
C LEU A 245 -21.98 18.19 -4.83
N THR A 246 -21.28 17.07 -5.09
CA THR A 246 -21.54 15.80 -4.42
C THR A 246 -20.55 15.56 -3.28
N PHE A 247 -19.28 15.90 -3.49
CA PHE A 247 -18.24 15.77 -2.47
C PHE A 247 -17.45 17.06 -2.34
N GLU A 248 -17.21 17.47 -1.11
CA GLU A 248 -16.26 18.53 -0.75
C GLU A 248 -15.47 18.10 0.46
N ASN A 249 -14.15 18.10 0.36
CA ASN A 249 -13.27 17.69 1.44
C ASN A 249 -11.89 18.34 1.33
N GLN A 250 -11.10 18.19 2.39
CA GLN A 250 -9.68 18.55 2.41
C GLN A 250 -8.85 17.29 2.29
N LEU A 251 -7.95 17.26 1.32
CA LEU A 251 -6.95 16.19 1.20
C LEU A 251 -6.05 16.24 2.43
N LYS A 252 -5.81 15.09 3.00
CA LYS A 252 -4.94 14.94 4.16
C LYS A 252 -3.53 14.63 3.67
N GLY A 253 -2.52 15.22 4.28
CA GLY A 253 -1.12 14.85 4.08
C GLY A 253 -0.88 13.39 4.48
N ASN A 254 0.29 12.85 4.19
CA ASN A 254 0.63 11.50 4.63
C ASN A 254 0.41 11.37 6.14
N MET A 255 -0.11 10.21 6.55
CA MET A 255 -0.27 9.95 7.99
C MET A 255 1.12 9.95 8.63
N ALA A 256 1.20 10.48 9.84
CA ALA A 256 2.33 10.17 10.69
C ALA A 256 2.45 8.65 10.76
N HIS A 257 3.63 8.14 10.50
CA HIS A 257 3.94 6.70 10.61
C HIS A 257 5.19 6.52 11.45
N ASP A 258 5.29 5.38 12.08
CA ASP A 258 6.50 5.03 12.79
C ASP A 258 7.66 4.81 11.80
N GLU A 259 8.83 5.32 12.10
CA GLU A 259 10.04 5.03 11.31
C GLU A 259 10.49 3.59 11.50
N VAL A 260 10.20 3.02 12.65
CA VAL A 260 10.34 1.61 12.99
C VAL A 260 9.05 1.11 13.63
N PHE A 261 8.72 -0.14 13.38
CA PHE A 261 7.55 -0.79 13.98
C PHE A 261 8.06 -1.76 15.03
N ALA A 262 7.46 -1.74 16.23
CA ALA A 262 7.91 -2.62 17.31
C ALA A 262 6.75 -3.16 18.15
N THR A 263 6.95 -4.37 18.66
CA THR A 263 6.13 -5.00 19.70
C THR A 263 7.03 -5.74 20.66
N ALA A 264 6.57 -5.92 21.89
CA ALA A 264 7.27 -6.70 22.89
C ALA A 264 6.29 -7.63 23.62
N GLY A 265 6.81 -8.74 24.13
CA GLY A 265 6.03 -9.67 24.92
C GLY A 265 6.92 -10.56 25.78
N ILE A 266 6.30 -11.35 26.63
CA ILE A 266 6.96 -12.32 27.53
C ILE A 266 6.64 -13.73 27.07
N GLN A 267 7.65 -14.56 26.97
CA GLN A 267 7.55 -16.01 26.88
C GLN A 267 7.83 -16.62 28.25
N GLN A 268 6.80 -17.19 28.87
CA GLN A 268 6.89 -17.65 30.26
C GLN A 268 7.81 -18.85 30.42
N ASN A 269 7.72 -19.83 29.54
CA ASN A 269 8.50 -21.07 29.67
C ASN A 269 10.01 -20.82 29.62
N SER A 270 10.47 -19.93 28.73
CA SER A 270 11.90 -19.58 28.61
C SER A 270 12.31 -18.41 29.53
N LYS A 271 11.34 -17.75 30.19
CA LYS A 271 11.54 -16.53 30.99
C LYS A 271 12.27 -15.46 30.17
N GLU A 272 11.82 -15.21 28.97
CA GLU A 272 12.43 -14.22 28.06
C GLU A 272 11.46 -13.11 27.70
N VAL A 273 11.98 -11.90 27.61
CA VAL A 273 11.33 -10.83 26.87
C VAL A 273 11.70 -10.98 25.39
N ILE A 274 10.69 -11.02 24.53
CA ILE A 274 10.84 -11.04 23.08
C ILE A 274 10.46 -9.65 22.55
N VAL A 275 11.41 -8.99 21.90
CA VAL A 275 11.16 -7.69 21.23
C VAL A 275 11.31 -7.88 19.75
N LYS A 276 10.30 -7.48 18.96
CA LYS A 276 10.35 -7.50 17.51
C LYS A 276 10.41 -6.07 17.01
N ILE A 277 11.39 -5.78 16.14
CA ILE A 277 11.62 -4.46 15.57
C ILE A 277 11.73 -4.60 14.05
N VAL A 278 10.97 -3.80 13.32
CA VAL A 278 11.03 -3.73 11.86
C VAL A 278 11.54 -2.35 11.47
N ASN A 279 12.66 -2.33 10.77
CA ASN A 279 13.23 -1.12 10.17
C ASN A 279 13.10 -1.19 8.63
N PRO A 280 12.10 -0.53 8.04
CA PRO A 280 11.96 -0.49 6.59
C PRO A 280 12.86 0.57 5.91
N ASP A 281 13.56 1.40 6.67
CA ASP A 281 14.46 2.42 6.13
C ASP A 281 15.73 1.79 5.54
N LYS A 282 16.29 2.41 4.51
CA LYS A 282 17.58 2.06 3.90
C LYS A 282 18.79 2.44 4.77
N ARG A 283 18.57 3.02 5.92
CA ARG A 283 19.57 3.44 6.90
C ARG A 283 19.42 2.66 8.19
N VAL A 284 20.53 2.44 8.87
CA VAL A 284 20.53 1.95 10.26
C VAL A 284 19.81 2.97 11.15
N LYS A 285 18.94 2.51 12.03
CA LYS A 285 18.28 3.33 13.06
C LYS A 285 18.77 2.92 14.43
N THR A 286 19.13 3.88 15.26
CA THR A 286 19.41 3.60 16.68
C THR A 286 18.09 3.61 17.45
N CYS A 287 17.70 2.44 17.96
CA CYS A 287 16.49 2.27 18.75
C CYS A 287 16.87 2.23 20.22
N ARG A 288 16.50 3.25 20.98
CA ARG A 288 16.64 3.23 22.43
C ARG A 288 15.52 2.41 23.04
N LEU A 289 15.89 1.29 23.64
CA LEU A 289 14.97 0.36 24.29
C LEU A 289 14.95 0.65 25.80
N ASN A 290 13.74 0.81 26.35
CA ASN A 290 13.53 1.04 27.80
C ASN A 290 12.61 -0.04 28.34
N PHE A 291 13.06 -0.75 29.39
CA PHE A 291 12.33 -1.81 30.05
C PHE A 291 12.08 -1.40 31.51
N ASN A 292 10.93 -0.79 31.74
CA ASN A 292 10.59 -0.34 33.07
C ASN A 292 10.18 -1.51 33.96
N GLY A 293 10.80 -1.60 35.17
CA GLY A 293 10.43 -2.60 36.17
C GLY A 293 10.88 -4.04 35.86
N MET A 294 11.78 -4.26 34.91
CA MET A 294 12.29 -5.58 34.55
C MET A 294 13.73 -5.76 35.02
N ASN A 295 14.06 -6.98 35.46
CA ASN A 295 15.44 -7.38 35.76
C ASN A 295 15.98 -8.27 34.65
N LEU A 296 16.70 -7.67 33.68
CA LEU A 296 17.18 -8.35 32.50
C LEU A 296 18.58 -8.91 32.66
N ALA A 297 18.90 -10.00 31.97
CA ALA A 297 20.27 -10.46 31.81
C ALA A 297 21.07 -9.46 30.93
N SER A 298 22.39 -9.39 31.13
CA SER A 298 23.28 -8.50 30.38
C SER A 298 23.54 -8.95 28.94
N THR A 299 23.04 -10.14 28.57
CA THR A 299 23.17 -10.71 27.22
C THR A 299 21.89 -11.40 26.81
N GLY A 300 21.70 -11.52 25.51
CA GLY A 300 20.58 -12.24 24.89
C GLY A 300 20.97 -12.73 23.52
N LYS A 301 19.95 -12.95 22.68
CA LYS A 301 20.10 -13.33 21.27
C LYS A 301 19.35 -12.35 20.40
N VAL A 302 19.81 -12.15 19.18
CA VAL A 302 19.07 -11.44 18.15
C VAL A 302 19.00 -12.28 16.87
N ILE A 303 17.80 -12.46 16.36
CA ILE A 303 17.54 -13.12 15.08
C ILE A 303 17.19 -12.03 14.07
N THR A 304 17.97 -11.91 13.00
CA THR A 304 17.81 -10.86 12.02
C THR A 304 17.53 -11.43 10.64
N VAL A 305 16.48 -10.94 9.99
CA VAL A 305 16.21 -11.10 8.55
C VAL A 305 16.47 -9.75 7.90
N LYS A 306 17.43 -9.63 7.00
CA LYS A 306 17.79 -8.35 6.36
C LYS A 306 18.31 -8.55 4.94
N SER A 307 18.32 -7.48 4.18
CA SER A 307 19.04 -7.40 2.90
C SER A 307 19.61 -6.01 2.64
N ALA A 308 20.62 -5.93 1.78
CA ALA A 308 21.18 -4.65 1.35
C ALA A 308 20.15 -3.82 0.57
N ASN A 309 19.36 -4.47 -0.28
CA ASN A 309 18.34 -3.81 -1.10
C ASN A 309 16.94 -4.40 -0.85
N GLN A 310 15.93 -3.54 -0.93
CA GLN A 310 14.53 -3.97 -0.81
C GLN A 310 14.07 -4.83 -2.00
N SER A 311 14.72 -4.71 -3.15
CA SER A 311 14.45 -5.53 -4.34
C SER A 311 15.04 -6.95 -4.28
N ASP A 312 15.89 -7.24 -3.28
CA ASP A 312 16.51 -8.56 -3.16
C ASP A 312 15.47 -9.65 -2.84
N GLU A 313 15.66 -10.80 -3.46
CA GLU A 313 14.80 -11.98 -3.33
C GLU A 313 15.62 -13.26 -3.20
N ASN A 314 14.97 -14.33 -2.77
CA ASN A 314 15.45 -15.69 -2.88
C ASN A 314 15.10 -16.27 -4.26
N SER A 315 15.88 -17.23 -4.73
CA SER A 315 15.66 -17.90 -6.00
C SER A 315 16.12 -19.35 -5.94
N PHE A 316 15.84 -20.17 -6.94
CA PHE A 316 16.38 -21.55 -7.02
C PHE A 316 17.90 -21.58 -6.98
N ALA A 317 18.57 -20.62 -7.63
CA ALA A 317 20.03 -20.52 -7.60
C ALA A 317 20.59 -20.02 -6.26
N LYS A 318 19.79 -19.22 -5.52
CA LYS A 318 20.16 -18.64 -4.22
C LYS A 318 18.99 -18.75 -3.23
N PRO A 319 18.62 -19.97 -2.81
CA PRO A 319 17.41 -20.21 -2.01
C PRO A 319 17.46 -19.62 -0.60
N LEU A 320 18.66 -19.33 -0.09
CA LEU A 320 18.92 -18.76 1.23
C LEU A 320 19.67 -17.41 1.16
N ASN A 321 19.53 -16.68 0.06
CA ASN A 321 20.09 -15.32 -0.09
C ASN A 321 19.63 -14.42 1.06
N ILE A 322 18.35 -14.49 1.40
CA ILE A 322 17.75 -13.83 2.55
C ILE A 322 17.22 -14.91 3.48
N LYS A 323 17.75 -14.99 4.68
CA LYS A 323 17.39 -15.95 5.72
C LYS A 323 17.56 -15.36 7.11
N PRO A 324 16.92 -15.91 8.14
CA PRO A 324 17.18 -15.55 9.53
C PRO A 324 18.63 -15.91 9.91
N VAL A 325 19.30 -14.97 10.58
CA VAL A 325 20.65 -15.18 11.15
C VAL A 325 20.58 -14.85 12.62
N GLU A 326 20.96 -15.80 13.47
CA GLU A 326 21.04 -15.61 14.92
C GLU A 326 22.47 -15.16 15.31
N THR A 327 22.53 -14.16 16.18
CA THR A 327 23.78 -13.64 16.76
C THR A 327 23.59 -13.35 18.24
N LYS A 328 24.69 -13.22 18.97
CA LYS A 328 24.67 -12.82 20.39
C LYS A 328 24.30 -11.33 20.50
N LEU A 329 23.42 -11.01 21.43
CA LEU A 329 23.13 -9.66 21.86
C LEU A 329 23.90 -9.38 23.18
N ALA A 330 24.78 -8.40 23.13
CA ALA A 330 25.57 -7.97 24.31
C ALA A 330 25.17 -6.56 24.73
N GLY A 331 25.56 -6.15 25.95
CA GLY A 331 25.30 -4.81 26.45
C GLY A 331 23.85 -4.54 26.81
N VAL A 332 23.07 -5.59 27.07
CA VAL A 332 21.68 -5.45 27.50
C VAL A 332 21.65 -4.85 28.92
N ALA A 333 20.78 -3.87 29.08
CA ALA A 333 20.45 -3.24 30.36
C ALA A 333 18.96 -2.85 30.32
N ASN A 334 18.43 -2.32 31.43
CA ASN A 334 17.05 -1.83 31.46
C ASN A 334 16.83 -0.67 30.48
N GLN A 335 17.90 0.02 30.12
CA GLN A 335 17.93 0.97 29.05
C GLN A 335 19.21 0.76 28.21
N PHE A 336 19.06 0.54 26.91
CA PHE A 336 20.21 0.42 26.01
C PHE A 336 19.84 0.80 24.58
N ASP A 337 20.84 1.10 23.78
CA ASP A 337 20.67 1.43 22.38
C ASP A 337 20.92 0.18 21.51
N TYR A 338 19.95 -0.14 20.66
CA TYR A 338 20.04 -1.21 19.68
C TYR A 338 20.19 -0.63 18.27
N PRO A 339 21.30 -0.91 17.57
CA PRO A 339 21.48 -0.51 16.18
C PRO A 339 20.63 -1.41 15.28
N CYS A 340 19.41 -0.97 14.97
CA CYS A 340 18.50 -1.69 14.10
C CYS A 340 18.98 -1.60 12.64
N PRO A 341 19.41 -2.69 12.01
CA PRO A 341 19.97 -2.64 10.65
C PRO A 341 18.99 -2.07 9.62
N ALA A 342 19.53 -1.54 8.54
CA ALA A 342 18.72 -1.12 7.39
C ALA A 342 17.96 -2.31 6.79
N ASN A 343 16.76 -2.07 6.25
CA ASN A 343 15.93 -3.07 5.58
C ASN A 343 15.85 -4.38 6.37
N SER A 344 15.49 -4.31 7.66
CA SER A 344 15.61 -5.46 8.57
C SER A 344 14.38 -5.71 9.43
N ILE A 345 14.30 -6.97 9.83
CA ILE A 345 13.41 -7.48 10.86
C ILE A 345 14.31 -8.08 11.92
N SER A 346 14.25 -7.59 13.16
CA SER A 346 15.06 -8.05 14.28
C SER A 346 14.16 -8.57 15.38
N VAL A 347 14.46 -9.78 15.87
CA VAL A 347 13.81 -10.38 17.04
C VAL A 347 14.87 -10.53 18.12
N LEU A 348 14.73 -9.74 19.19
CA LEU A 348 15.60 -9.80 20.35
C LEU A 348 14.95 -10.75 21.37
N ARG A 349 15.72 -11.69 21.91
CA ARG A 349 15.33 -12.59 22.99
C ARG A 349 16.24 -12.32 24.19
N ILE A 350 15.67 -11.82 25.26
CA ILE A 350 16.41 -11.32 26.41
C ILE A 350 15.92 -12.06 27.65
N PRO A 351 16.76 -12.87 28.31
CA PRO A 351 16.37 -13.54 29.55
C PRO A 351 16.05 -12.55 30.67
N VAL A 352 15.01 -12.86 31.43
CA VAL A 352 14.64 -12.17 32.68
C VAL A 352 15.27 -12.95 33.84
N LYS A 353 15.93 -12.22 34.75
CA LYS A 353 16.57 -12.78 35.98
C LYS A 353 15.57 -13.07 37.08
#